data_b8d589dd31962509cd245476e66c4a0c
#
_entry.id   b8d589dd31962509cd245476e66c4a0c
#
_cell.length_a   1.000
_cell.length_b   1.000
_cell.length_c   1.000
_cell.angle_alpha   90.00
_cell.angle_beta   90.00
_cell.angle_gamma   90.00
#
_symmetry.space_group_name_H-M   'P 1'
#
loop_
_entity.id
_entity.type
_entity.pdbx_description
1 polymer ?
#
loop_
_entity_poly.entity_id
_entity_poly.type
_entity_poly.pdbx_seq_one_letter_code
_entity_poly.pdbx_strand_id
1 'polypeptide(L)'
;MKIISITLVSVILLTACGADDSSDSSTLGDAAAKPMIALVMKSLANEFFVNMANGAEAHQAEHGEQYELLVNGIRNESDLAQQVNLVDQMISSGVQAIVIAPADSRALVPALARAVAAGIVVINIDNRLEPEILEEYNLQIPFIGPSNREGAKLVGDYVLQGLDDDSEVAILEGISSAFNSIQRRTGFEEAVAQANMQVVTLQSGDWDQTKAAQLTSA
;
A
#
# COMPACT_ATOMS: atom_id res chain seq x y z
N MET A 1 29.18 -0.35 -73.57
CA MET A 1 30.55 0.20 -73.29
C MET A 1 30.80 -0.19 -71.84
N LYS A 2 31.33 -1.33 -71.62
CA LYS A 2 32.63 -1.76 -71.14
C LYS A 2 33.28 -0.69 -70.21
N ILE A 3 33.50 -0.99 -68.94
CA ILE A 3 34.87 -1.15 -68.39
C ILE A 3 34.78 -1.93 -67.08
N ILE A 4 35.55 -2.97 -67.04
CA ILE A 4 35.98 -3.91 -65.99
C ILE A 4 37.14 -3.30 -65.24
N SER A 5 37.28 -3.48 -63.98
CA SER A 5 38.54 -3.50 -63.22
C SER A 5 38.31 -4.21 -61.87
N ILE A 6 38.69 -5.41 -61.66
CA ILE A 6 39.93 -6.10 -61.35
C ILE A 6 40.53 -5.62 -60.02
N THR A 7 40.33 -6.44 -58.99
CA THR A 7 41.23 -7.13 -58.04
C THR A 7 42.37 -6.38 -57.37
N LEU A 8 42.44 -6.48 -56.06
CA LEU A 8 43.70 -6.96 -55.45
C LEU A 8 43.43 -7.62 -54.06
N VAL A 9 43.73 -8.89 -53.97
CA VAL A 9 43.82 -9.71 -52.78
C VAL A 9 45.23 -9.43 -52.18
N SER A 10 45.31 -9.09 -50.90
CA SER A 10 46.56 -9.17 -50.17
C SER A 10 46.33 -9.98 -48.89
N VAL A 11 46.81 -11.20 -48.96
CA VAL A 11 47.01 -12.10 -47.81
C VAL A 11 48.29 -11.68 -47.12
N ILE A 12 48.20 -11.31 -45.85
CA ILE A 12 49.40 -11.22 -44.97
C ILE A 12 49.18 -12.21 -43.84
N LEU A 13 49.88 -13.32 -43.89
CA LEU A 13 50.16 -14.21 -42.75
C LEU A 13 51.22 -13.55 -41.85
N LEU A 14 50.88 -13.34 -40.62
CA LEU A 14 51.83 -13.10 -39.56
C LEU A 14 51.57 -14.09 -38.42
N THR A 15 52.38 -15.08 -38.34
CA THR A 15 52.58 -15.94 -37.17
C THR A 15 53.39 -15.15 -36.14
N ALA A 16 52.86 -15.04 -34.92
CA ALA A 16 53.64 -14.69 -33.75
C ALA A 16 53.18 -15.51 -32.55
N CYS A 17 54.18 -16.13 -31.94
CA CYS A 17 54.09 -16.99 -30.77
C CYS A 17 53.62 -16.32 -29.50
N GLY A 18 52.94 -17.12 -28.72
CA GLY A 18 52.98 -17.34 -27.26
C GLY A 18 53.25 -16.15 -26.33
N ALA A 19 52.25 -15.89 -25.51
CA ALA A 19 52.41 -15.59 -24.10
C ALA A 19 51.13 -16.06 -23.40
N ASP A 20 51.29 -17.01 -22.49
CA ASP A 20 50.29 -17.34 -21.48
C ASP A 20 50.06 -16.08 -20.64
N ASP A 21 48.93 -15.45 -20.86
CA ASP A 21 48.39 -14.47 -19.94
C ASP A 21 47.11 -15.03 -19.37
N SER A 22 47.26 -15.62 -18.20
CA SER A 22 46.12 -16.01 -17.34
C SER A 22 45.38 -14.76 -16.94
N SER A 23 44.50 -14.30 -17.85
CA SER A 23 43.50 -13.30 -17.49
C SER A 23 42.55 -13.96 -16.52
N ASP A 24 42.82 -13.71 -15.25
CA ASP A 24 41.90 -13.82 -14.15
C ASP A 24 40.63 -13.01 -14.51
N SER A 25 39.71 -13.66 -15.16
CA SER A 25 38.35 -13.12 -15.31
C SER A 25 37.72 -13.18 -13.92
N SER A 26 38.02 -12.18 -13.11
CA SER A 26 37.18 -11.83 -11.98
C SER A 26 35.77 -11.60 -12.54
N THR A 27 34.96 -12.64 -12.48
CA THR A 27 33.50 -12.51 -12.53
C THR A 27 33.16 -11.55 -11.39
N LEU A 28 33.04 -10.27 -11.73
CA LEU A 28 32.24 -9.35 -10.91
C LEU A 28 30.87 -10.02 -10.82
N GLY A 29 30.65 -10.70 -9.71
CA GLY A 29 29.35 -11.23 -9.40
C GLY A 29 28.37 -10.05 -9.52
N ASP A 30 27.48 -10.16 -10.47
CA ASP A 30 26.37 -9.23 -10.64
C ASP A 30 25.61 -9.29 -9.32
N ALA A 31 25.90 -8.37 -8.41
CA ALA A 31 25.19 -8.25 -7.16
C ALA A 31 23.76 -7.93 -7.59
N ALA A 32 22.88 -8.93 -7.48
CA ALA A 32 21.46 -8.77 -7.85
C ALA A 32 20.96 -7.47 -7.21
N ALA A 33 20.42 -6.58 -8.03
CA ALA A 33 19.87 -5.32 -7.55
C ALA A 33 18.88 -5.60 -6.43
N LYS A 34 18.96 -4.84 -5.34
CA LYS A 34 18.06 -5.00 -4.20
C LYS A 34 16.62 -4.80 -4.67
N PRO A 35 15.68 -5.62 -4.22
CA PRO A 35 14.27 -5.42 -4.54
C PRO A 35 13.80 -4.07 -3.98
N MET A 36 13.04 -3.34 -4.79
CA MET A 36 12.43 -2.07 -4.46
C MET A 36 10.99 -2.30 -4.02
N ILE A 37 10.66 -1.88 -2.80
CA ILE A 37 9.33 -2.01 -2.20
C ILE A 37 8.70 -0.64 -2.09
N ALA A 38 7.51 -0.46 -2.63
CA ALA A 38 6.73 0.76 -2.46
C ALA A 38 5.78 0.63 -1.28
N LEU A 39 5.78 1.60 -0.39
CA LEU A 39 4.78 1.80 0.65
C LEU A 39 3.87 2.95 0.22
N VAL A 40 2.63 2.63 -0.17
CA VAL A 40 1.63 3.60 -0.63
C VAL A 40 0.63 3.83 0.49
N MET A 41 0.78 4.97 1.15
CA MET A 41 -0.04 5.35 2.30
C MET A 41 -1.26 6.17 1.89
N LYS A 42 -2.20 6.31 2.81
CA LYS A 42 -3.20 7.36 2.78
C LYS A 42 -2.55 8.73 3.07
N SER A 43 -3.26 9.65 3.71
CA SER A 43 -2.76 11.00 3.94
C SER A 43 -1.56 11.04 4.88
N LEU A 44 -0.40 11.43 4.34
CA LEU A 44 0.78 11.74 5.15
C LEU A 44 0.67 13.09 5.90
N ALA A 45 -0.47 13.79 5.82
CA ALA A 45 -0.82 14.86 6.75
C ALA A 45 -1.48 14.31 8.04
N ASN A 46 -1.89 13.04 8.05
CA ASN A 46 -2.43 12.36 9.21
C ASN A 46 -1.30 11.66 9.99
N GLU A 47 -1.13 12.04 11.25
CA GLU A 47 -0.06 11.55 12.12
C GLU A 47 -0.04 10.01 12.27
N PHE A 48 -1.20 9.37 12.19
CA PHE A 48 -1.31 7.91 12.19
C PHE A 48 -0.51 7.27 11.05
N PHE A 49 -0.64 7.79 9.83
CA PHE A 49 0.09 7.26 8.67
C PHE A 49 1.56 7.69 8.64
N VAL A 50 1.88 8.87 9.18
CA VAL A 50 3.28 9.30 9.38
C VAL A 50 4.00 8.32 10.31
N ASN A 51 3.40 7.96 11.43
CA ASN A 51 4.00 7.01 12.37
C ASN A 51 4.18 5.62 11.75
N MET A 52 3.24 5.17 10.94
CA MET A 52 3.35 3.90 10.22
C MET A 52 4.48 3.94 9.18
N ALA A 53 4.60 5.04 8.43
CA ALA A 53 5.68 5.25 7.47
C ALA A 53 7.05 5.27 8.16
N ASN A 54 7.18 6.02 9.28
CA ASN A 54 8.40 6.07 10.07
C ASN A 54 8.82 4.68 10.59
N GLY A 55 7.85 3.85 10.98
CA GLY A 55 8.12 2.46 11.38
C GLY A 55 8.70 1.62 10.25
N ALA A 56 8.18 1.78 9.03
CA ALA A 56 8.69 1.08 7.85
C ALA A 56 10.09 1.58 7.45
N GLU A 57 10.34 2.90 7.53
CA GLU A 57 11.65 3.50 7.27
C GLU A 57 12.70 3.06 8.29
N ALA A 58 12.31 2.97 9.58
CA ALA A 58 13.20 2.45 10.63
C ALA A 58 13.58 0.98 10.36
N HIS A 59 12.61 0.14 9.98
CA HIS A 59 12.88 -1.24 9.60
C HIS A 59 13.80 -1.33 8.37
N GLN A 60 13.56 -0.50 7.36
CA GLN A 60 14.42 -0.45 6.18
C GLN A 60 15.86 -0.01 6.52
N ALA A 61 16.02 0.95 7.44
CA ALA A 61 17.34 1.39 7.88
C ALA A 61 18.16 0.26 8.54
N GLU A 62 17.50 -0.65 9.26
CA GLU A 62 18.14 -1.83 9.85
C GLU A 62 18.41 -2.94 8.83
N HIS A 63 17.64 -2.97 7.71
CA HIS A 63 17.66 -4.02 6.70
C HIS A 63 18.03 -3.51 5.30
N GLY A 64 18.74 -2.38 5.22
CA GLY A 64 19.04 -1.69 3.97
C GLY A 64 19.86 -2.52 2.98
N GLU A 65 20.51 -3.60 3.41
CA GLU A 65 21.18 -4.55 2.53
C GLU A 65 20.21 -5.51 1.80
N GLN A 66 18.97 -5.62 2.28
CA GLN A 66 17.99 -6.59 1.76
C GLN A 66 17.05 -5.97 0.73
N TYR A 67 16.65 -4.70 0.90
CA TYR A 67 15.68 -4.03 0.02
C TYR A 67 15.81 -2.51 0.09
N GLU A 68 15.23 -1.84 -0.90
CA GLU A 68 15.02 -0.40 -0.92
C GLU A 68 13.54 -0.10 -0.68
N LEU A 69 13.23 0.99 0.06
CA LEU A 69 11.88 1.41 0.38
C LEU A 69 11.56 2.76 -0.28
N LEU A 70 10.43 2.83 -0.99
CA LEU A 70 9.85 4.05 -1.51
C LEU A 70 8.56 4.36 -0.74
N VAL A 71 8.56 5.42 0.06
CA VAL A 71 7.39 5.87 0.81
C VAL A 71 6.66 6.97 0.06
N ASN A 72 5.39 6.77 -0.21
CA ASN A 72 4.50 7.72 -0.87
C ASN A 72 3.14 7.76 -0.19
N GLY A 73 2.44 8.88 -0.30
CA GLY A 73 1.09 9.03 0.24
C GLY A 73 0.32 10.16 -0.44
N ILE A 74 -0.97 10.19 -0.18
CA ILE A 74 -1.88 11.21 -0.70
C ILE A 74 -1.98 12.40 0.26
N ARG A 75 -2.53 13.52 -0.20
CA ARG A 75 -2.61 14.75 0.60
C ARG A 75 -3.71 14.74 1.64
N ASN A 76 -4.83 14.08 1.32
CA ASN A 76 -5.97 13.93 2.21
C ASN A 76 -6.60 12.55 2.01
N GLU A 77 -7.42 12.12 2.96
CA GLU A 77 -7.97 10.75 3.02
C GLU A 77 -8.87 10.38 1.83
N SER A 78 -9.36 11.37 1.07
CA SER A 78 -10.30 11.17 -0.03
C SER A 78 -9.71 11.39 -1.42
N ASP A 79 -8.40 11.68 -1.56
CA ASP A 79 -7.77 11.90 -2.86
C ASP A 79 -7.44 10.58 -3.57
N LEU A 80 -8.51 9.88 -3.94
CA LEU A 80 -8.45 8.59 -4.59
C LEU A 80 -7.69 8.63 -5.93
N ALA A 81 -7.92 9.69 -6.71
CA ALA A 81 -7.27 9.84 -8.02
C ALA A 81 -5.75 9.92 -7.87
N GLN A 82 -5.26 10.63 -6.86
CA GLN A 82 -3.84 10.68 -6.56
C GLN A 82 -3.30 9.30 -6.17
N GLN A 83 -4.04 8.53 -5.37
CA GLN A 83 -3.57 7.20 -4.96
C GLN A 83 -3.51 6.21 -6.13
N VAL A 84 -4.49 6.24 -7.04
CA VAL A 84 -4.44 5.47 -8.29
C VAL A 84 -3.19 5.84 -9.10
N ASN A 85 -2.91 7.14 -9.28
CA ASN A 85 -1.73 7.61 -9.99
C ASN A 85 -0.43 7.15 -9.31
N LEU A 86 -0.37 7.12 -7.98
CA LEU A 86 0.79 6.60 -7.24
C LEU A 86 1.02 5.12 -7.54
N VAL A 87 -0.04 4.30 -7.57
CA VAL A 87 0.08 2.88 -7.95
C VAL A 87 0.65 2.74 -9.36
N ASP A 88 0.13 3.51 -10.34
CA ASP A 88 0.61 3.48 -11.72
C ASP A 88 2.08 3.96 -11.84
N GLN A 89 2.49 4.94 -11.02
CA GLN A 89 3.88 5.36 -10.93
C GLN A 89 4.78 4.26 -10.38
N MET A 90 4.35 3.54 -9.34
CA MET A 90 5.12 2.42 -8.78
C MET A 90 5.28 1.29 -9.79
N ILE A 91 4.22 0.97 -10.54
CA ILE A 91 4.31 0.01 -11.67
C ILE A 91 5.37 0.46 -12.68
N SER A 92 5.32 1.72 -13.08
CA SER A 92 6.25 2.30 -14.06
C SER A 92 7.69 2.37 -13.55
N SER A 93 7.88 2.51 -12.25
CA SER A 93 9.19 2.51 -11.58
C SER A 93 9.79 1.10 -11.44
N GLY A 94 9.03 0.05 -11.76
CA GLY A 94 9.52 -1.32 -11.74
C GLY A 94 9.73 -1.87 -10.33
N VAL A 95 8.94 -1.44 -9.35
CA VAL A 95 8.99 -1.99 -7.98
C VAL A 95 8.61 -3.48 -7.99
N GLN A 96 9.18 -4.26 -7.07
CA GLN A 96 8.88 -5.68 -6.95
C GLN A 96 7.69 -5.95 -6.01
N ALA A 97 7.40 -5.01 -5.10
CA ALA A 97 6.25 -5.12 -4.20
C ALA A 97 5.62 -3.76 -3.93
N ILE A 98 4.31 -3.77 -3.69
CA ILE A 98 3.53 -2.63 -3.22
C ILE A 98 2.82 -3.03 -1.93
N VAL A 99 3.11 -2.31 -0.84
CA VAL A 99 2.35 -2.37 0.41
C VAL A 99 1.45 -1.15 0.42
N ILE A 100 0.13 -1.35 0.47
CA ILE A 100 -0.84 -0.26 0.30
C ILE A 100 -1.86 -0.19 1.43
N ALA A 101 -2.06 1.02 1.98
CA ALA A 101 -3.22 1.40 2.78
C ALA A 101 -4.23 2.10 1.85
N PRO A 102 -5.26 1.41 1.32
CA PRO A 102 -6.12 1.99 0.30
C PRO A 102 -7.07 3.05 0.87
N ALA A 103 -7.18 4.18 0.17
CA ALA A 103 -8.14 5.23 0.51
C ALA A 103 -9.59 4.77 0.33
N ASP A 104 -9.83 3.88 -0.64
CA ASP A 104 -11.12 3.27 -0.90
C ASP A 104 -10.98 1.76 -1.11
N SER A 105 -11.93 1.00 -0.55
CA SER A 105 -11.88 -0.46 -0.53
C SER A 105 -12.16 -1.12 -1.89
N ARG A 106 -12.75 -0.39 -2.85
CA ARG A 106 -13.19 -0.88 -4.16
C ARG A 106 -12.45 -0.24 -5.32
N ALA A 107 -12.38 1.08 -5.30
CA ALA A 107 -11.92 1.85 -6.45
C ALA A 107 -10.41 1.69 -6.75
N LEU A 108 -9.62 1.22 -5.78
CA LEU A 108 -8.19 0.91 -5.98
C LEU A 108 -7.96 -0.44 -6.67
N VAL A 109 -8.93 -1.38 -6.61
CA VAL A 109 -8.76 -2.75 -7.10
C VAL A 109 -8.35 -2.80 -8.58
N PRO A 110 -8.93 -2.00 -9.51
CA PRO A 110 -8.47 -2.00 -10.92
C PRO A 110 -7.00 -1.59 -11.11
N ALA A 111 -6.50 -0.65 -10.31
CA ALA A 111 -5.10 -0.24 -10.35
C ALA A 111 -4.19 -1.34 -9.81
N LEU A 112 -4.58 -1.98 -8.71
CA LEU A 112 -3.86 -3.10 -8.11
C LEU A 112 -3.87 -4.35 -9.01
N ALA A 113 -4.94 -4.56 -9.78
CA ALA A 113 -4.99 -5.60 -10.80
C ALA A 113 -3.90 -5.40 -11.86
N ARG A 114 -3.66 -4.16 -12.29
CA ARG A 114 -2.54 -3.84 -13.19
C ARG A 114 -1.17 -4.14 -12.57
N ALA A 115 -0.99 -3.82 -11.28
CA ALA A 115 0.23 -4.12 -10.57
C ALA A 115 0.50 -5.63 -10.51
N VAL A 116 -0.52 -6.42 -10.13
CA VAL A 116 -0.43 -7.89 -10.09
C VAL A 116 -0.16 -8.46 -11.48
N ALA A 117 -0.83 -7.96 -12.52
CA ALA A 117 -0.60 -8.37 -13.91
C ALA A 117 0.83 -8.04 -14.40
N ALA A 118 1.46 -7.01 -13.84
CA ALA A 118 2.87 -6.68 -14.08
C ALA A 118 3.86 -7.54 -13.26
N GLY A 119 3.37 -8.50 -12.48
CA GLY A 119 4.18 -9.39 -11.65
C GLY A 119 4.60 -8.80 -10.29
N ILE A 120 3.99 -7.69 -9.89
CA ILE A 120 4.29 -7.01 -8.62
C ILE A 120 3.50 -7.70 -7.50
N VAL A 121 4.18 -8.01 -6.40
CA VAL A 121 3.55 -8.51 -5.17
C VAL A 121 2.78 -7.37 -4.51
N VAL A 122 1.50 -7.58 -4.20
CA VAL A 122 0.67 -6.57 -3.53
C VAL A 122 0.25 -7.07 -2.16
N ILE A 123 0.46 -6.24 -1.13
CA ILE A 123 0.01 -6.46 0.25
C ILE A 123 -0.91 -5.32 0.66
N ASN A 124 -2.09 -5.66 1.14
CA ASN A 124 -3.06 -4.70 1.64
C ASN A 124 -2.91 -4.53 3.16
N ILE A 125 -2.87 -3.29 3.64
CA ILE A 125 -2.81 -2.94 5.07
C ILE A 125 -3.89 -1.92 5.43
N ASP A 126 -4.12 -1.69 6.72
CA ASP A 126 -5.03 -0.69 7.32
C ASP A 126 -6.50 -0.84 6.89
N ASN A 127 -6.86 -0.37 5.71
CA ASN A 127 -8.21 -0.46 5.16
C ASN A 127 -8.32 -1.64 4.20
N ARG A 128 -9.16 -2.61 4.52
CA ARG A 128 -9.28 -3.84 3.73
C ARG A 128 -9.96 -3.58 2.39
N LEU A 129 -9.35 -4.11 1.33
CA LEU A 129 -10.02 -4.20 0.03
C LEU A 129 -11.23 -5.11 0.10
N GLU A 130 -12.29 -4.76 -0.62
CA GLU A 130 -13.56 -5.49 -0.62
C GLU A 130 -13.37 -6.88 -1.24
N PRO A 131 -13.66 -7.97 -0.49
CA PRO A 131 -13.44 -9.32 -0.97
C PRO A 131 -14.20 -9.64 -2.26
N GLU A 132 -15.44 -9.20 -2.38
CA GLU A 132 -16.28 -9.43 -3.56
C GLU A 132 -15.68 -8.80 -4.81
N ILE A 133 -15.09 -7.61 -4.68
CA ILE A 133 -14.42 -6.94 -5.81
C ILE A 133 -13.10 -7.63 -6.15
N LEU A 134 -12.35 -8.12 -5.17
CA LEU A 134 -11.16 -8.93 -5.44
C LEU A 134 -11.52 -10.21 -6.19
N GLU A 135 -12.63 -10.87 -5.86
CA GLU A 135 -13.13 -12.05 -6.58
C GLU A 135 -13.51 -11.73 -8.02
N GLU A 136 -14.21 -10.60 -8.27
CA GLU A 136 -14.56 -10.13 -9.63
C GLU A 136 -13.33 -9.96 -10.53
N TYR A 137 -12.21 -9.51 -9.95
CA TYR A 137 -10.94 -9.33 -10.66
C TYR A 137 -10.04 -10.58 -10.59
N ASN A 138 -10.50 -11.67 -9.98
CA ASN A 138 -9.72 -12.89 -9.75
C ASN A 138 -8.37 -12.61 -9.07
N LEU A 139 -8.37 -11.76 -8.06
CA LEU A 139 -7.19 -11.33 -7.31
C LEU A 139 -7.13 -11.98 -5.93
N GLN A 140 -5.92 -12.36 -5.54
CA GLN A 140 -5.60 -12.81 -4.19
C GLN A 140 -4.59 -11.85 -3.56
N ILE A 141 -5.08 -10.78 -2.93
CA ILE A 141 -4.25 -9.80 -2.23
C ILE A 141 -4.41 -10.02 -0.73
N PRO A 142 -3.36 -10.48 -0.02
CA PRO A 142 -3.43 -10.71 1.41
C PRO A 142 -3.62 -9.38 2.16
N PHE A 143 -4.48 -9.41 3.19
CA PHE A 143 -4.65 -8.32 4.12
C PHE A 143 -3.89 -8.58 5.42
N ILE A 144 -3.11 -7.60 5.86
CA ILE A 144 -2.40 -7.62 7.14
C ILE A 144 -2.89 -6.43 7.96
N GLY A 145 -3.57 -6.72 9.06
CA GLY A 145 -4.12 -5.72 9.96
C GLY A 145 -5.02 -6.34 11.03
N PRO A 146 -5.43 -5.56 12.04
CA PRO A 146 -6.32 -6.02 13.09
C PRO A 146 -7.75 -6.19 12.59
N SER A 147 -8.55 -6.96 13.34
CA SER A 147 -10.00 -6.98 13.18
C SER A 147 -10.60 -5.67 13.71
N ASN A 148 -11.01 -4.79 12.79
CA ASN A 148 -11.61 -3.50 13.15
C ASN A 148 -12.92 -3.66 13.95
N ARG A 149 -13.74 -4.68 13.60
CA ARG A 149 -15.00 -4.96 14.27
C ARG A 149 -14.80 -5.44 15.70
N GLU A 150 -13.94 -6.42 15.90
CA GLU A 150 -13.62 -6.96 17.23
C GLU A 150 -12.96 -5.90 18.11
N GLY A 151 -11.99 -5.15 17.58
CA GLY A 151 -11.33 -4.08 18.32
C GLY A 151 -12.31 -2.99 18.75
N ALA A 152 -13.20 -2.54 17.87
CA ALA A 152 -14.22 -1.54 18.21
C ALA A 152 -15.25 -2.07 19.22
N LYS A 153 -15.65 -3.35 19.09
CA LYS A 153 -16.51 -3.99 20.08
C LYS A 153 -15.88 -4.04 21.47
N LEU A 154 -14.60 -4.46 21.57
CA LEU A 154 -13.86 -4.48 22.84
C LEU A 154 -13.79 -3.10 23.49
N VAL A 155 -13.51 -2.05 22.71
CA VAL A 155 -13.51 -0.67 23.19
C VAL A 155 -14.91 -0.25 23.66
N GLY A 156 -15.94 -0.59 22.89
CA GLY A 156 -17.34 -0.34 23.25
C GLY A 156 -17.71 -1.03 24.56
N ASP A 157 -17.44 -2.32 24.68
CA ASP A 157 -17.70 -3.10 25.90
C ASP A 157 -17.02 -2.47 27.13
N TYR A 158 -15.81 -1.94 26.97
CA TYR A 158 -15.07 -1.28 28.05
C TYR A 158 -15.67 0.08 28.44
N VAL A 159 -15.93 0.94 27.44
CA VAL A 159 -16.39 2.32 27.67
C VAL A 159 -17.81 2.33 28.26
N LEU A 160 -18.68 1.44 27.79
CA LEU A 160 -20.08 1.39 28.20
C LEU A 160 -20.27 0.86 29.62
N GLN A 161 -19.32 0.11 30.19
CA GLN A 161 -19.40 -0.39 31.59
C GLN A 161 -19.51 0.71 32.65
N GLY A 162 -19.11 1.94 32.34
CA GLY A 162 -19.15 3.06 33.27
C GLY A 162 -20.39 3.97 33.11
N LEU A 163 -21.31 3.60 32.23
CA LEU A 163 -22.53 4.38 31.96
C LEU A 163 -23.74 3.76 32.63
N ASP A 164 -24.72 4.59 32.94
CA ASP A 164 -26.00 4.15 33.47
C ASP A 164 -26.82 3.41 32.41
N ASP A 165 -27.68 2.46 32.83
CA ASP A 165 -28.66 1.83 31.95
C ASP A 165 -29.53 2.94 31.30
N ASP A 166 -29.90 2.76 30.04
CA ASP A 166 -30.62 3.76 29.24
C ASP A 166 -29.79 4.97 28.77
N SER A 167 -28.48 4.97 28.96
CA SER A 167 -27.62 6.02 28.41
C SER A 167 -27.70 6.08 26.88
N GLU A 168 -27.71 7.32 26.36
CA GLU A 168 -27.69 7.61 24.93
C GLU A 168 -26.26 7.83 24.47
N VAL A 169 -25.88 7.25 23.33
CA VAL A 169 -24.55 7.38 22.75
C VAL A 169 -24.62 7.95 21.34
N ALA A 170 -23.64 8.76 20.99
CA ALA A 170 -23.43 9.25 19.64
C ALA A 170 -22.22 8.54 19.00
N ILE A 171 -22.31 8.24 17.72
CA ILE A 171 -21.21 7.69 16.94
C ILE A 171 -20.70 8.75 15.94
N LEU A 172 -19.40 9.06 16.04
CA LEU A 172 -18.70 9.81 15.02
C LEU A 172 -17.81 8.86 14.25
N GLU A 173 -18.25 8.48 13.05
CA GLU A 173 -17.53 7.56 12.20
C GLU A 173 -16.54 8.25 11.26
N GLY A 174 -15.68 7.47 10.63
CA GLY A 174 -14.80 7.94 9.54
C GLY A 174 -15.56 8.09 8.23
N ILE A 175 -14.87 7.85 7.10
CA ILE A 175 -15.52 7.81 5.77
C ILE A 175 -16.54 6.66 5.77
N SER A 176 -17.82 6.96 5.59
CA SER A 176 -18.92 6.00 5.75
C SER A 176 -18.91 4.84 4.73
N SER A 177 -18.22 4.99 3.60
CA SER A 177 -18.02 3.92 2.60
C SER A 177 -16.75 3.10 2.82
N ALA A 178 -15.84 3.52 3.73
CA ALA A 178 -14.61 2.79 3.98
C ALA A 178 -14.86 1.54 4.82
N PHE A 179 -14.29 0.41 4.40
CA PHE A 179 -14.48 -0.89 5.06
C PHE A 179 -14.17 -0.83 6.56
N ASN A 180 -13.03 -0.24 6.94
CA ASN A 180 -12.62 -0.12 8.35
C ASN A 180 -13.58 0.77 9.17
N SER A 181 -14.16 1.82 8.58
CA SER A 181 -15.17 2.66 9.24
C SER A 181 -16.45 1.87 9.52
N ILE A 182 -16.96 1.16 8.52
CA ILE A 182 -18.13 0.29 8.63
C ILE A 182 -17.91 -0.77 9.72
N GLN A 183 -16.76 -1.46 9.70
CA GLN A 183 -16.46 -2.52 10.67
C GLN A 183 -16.36 -1.97 12.11
N ARG A 184 -15.72 -0.81 12.31
CA ARG A 184 -15.62 -0.18 13.64
C ARG A 184 -16.99 0.25 14.14
N ARG A 185 -17.81 0.87 13.29
CA ARG A 185 -19.19 1.21 13.63
C ARG A 185 -19.98 -0.04 14.03
N THR A 186 -19.97 -1.08 13.20
CA THR A 186 -20.70 -2.33 13.48
C THR A 186 -20.26 -2.94 14.82
N GLY A 187 -18.97 -3.02 15.10
CA GLY A 187 -18.48 -3.56 16.38
C GLY A 187 -18.92 -2.73 17.59
N PHE A 188 -18.92 -1.39 17.47
CA PHE A 188 -19.39 -0.52 18.53
C PHE A 188 -20.92 -0.61 18.72
N GLU A 189 -21.72 -0.65 17.64
CA GLU A 189 -23.16 -0.85 17.68
C GLU A 189 -23.54 -2.18 18.37
N GLU A 190 -22.76 -3.24 18.17
CA GLU A 190 -22.93 -4.51 18.86
C GLU A 190 -22.71 -4.39 20.37
N ALA A 191 -21.70 -3.63 20.81
CA ALA A 191 -21.47 -3.37 22.22
C ALA A 191 -22.62 -2.55 22.83
N VAL A 192 -23.09 -1.52 22.14
CA VAL A 192 -24.23 -0.68 22.55
C VAL A 192 -25.51 -1.52 22.70
N ALA A 193 -25.79 -2.40 21.75
CA ALA A 193 -26.95 -3.28 21.79
C ALA A 193 -26.88 -4.27 22.98
N GLN A 194 -25.69 -4.80 23.31
CA GLN A 194 -25.49 -5.69 24.45
C GLN A 194 -25.65 -4.97 25.79
N ALA A 195 -25.33 -3.67 25.83
CA ALA A 195 -25.51 -2.83 27.01
C ALA A 195 -26.96 -2.30 27.17
N ASN A 196 -27.89 -2.67 26.28
CA ASN A 196 -29.27 -2.15 26.20
C ASN A 196 -29.36 -0.61 26.06
N MET A 197 -28.31 0.00 25.48
CA MET A 197 -28.25 1.45 25.21
C MET A 197 -28.68 1.75 23.79
N GLN A 198 -28.79 3.04 23.44
CA GLN A 198 -29.25 3.49 22.11
C GLN A 198 -28.23 4.43 21.47
N VAL A 199 -28.01 4.20 20.15
CA VAL A 199 -27.29 5.17 19.31
C VAL A 199 -28.31 6.23 18.87
N VAL A 200 -28.21 7.45 19.40
CA VAL A 200 -29.14 8.55 19.09
C VAL A 200 -28.71 9.36 17.89
N THR A 201 -27.44 9.33 17.51
CA THR A 201 -26.94 9.97 16.30
C THR A 201 -25.72 9.27 15.73
N LEU A 202 -25.61 9.28 14.41
CA LEU A 202 -24.50 8.78 13.64
C LEU A 202 -24.07 9.84 12.63
N GLN A 203 -22.85 10.33 12.71
CA GLN A 203 -22.31 11.37 11.83
C GLN A 203 -20.95 10.92 11.28
N SER A 204 -20.65 11.35 10.02
CA SER A 204 -19.36 11.08 9.44
C SER A 204 -18.42 12.28 9.57
N GLY A 205 -17.29 12.09 10.25
CA GLY A 205 -16.18 13.03 10.34
C GLY A 205 -15.19 12.91 9.18
N ASP A 206 -15.37 11.93 8.26
CA ASP A 206 -14.55 11.68 7.08
C ASP A 206 -13.04 11.54 7.36
N TRP A 207 -12.66 11.11 8.55
CA TRP A 207 -11.28 11.10 9.06
C TRP A 207 -10.64 12.51 9.11
N ASP A 208 -11.47 13.57 9.03
CA ASP A 208 -11.03 14.97 9.12
C ASP A 208 -11.25 15.49 10.54
N GLN A 209 -10.17 15.90 11.21
CA GLN A 209 -10.20 16.36 12.58
C GLN A 209 -11.03 17.64 12.76
N THR A 210 -10.97 18.56 11.79
CA THR A 210 -11.73 19.82 11.82
C THR A 210 -13.21 19.56 11.69
N LYS A 211 -13.61 18.71 10.75
CA LYS A 211 -15.01 18.30 10.57
C LYS A 211 -15.52 17.56 11.80
N ALA A 212 -14.74 16.64 12.36
CA ALA A 212 -15.10 15.93 13.58
C ALA A 212 -15.35 16.89 14.76
N ALA A 213 -14.46 17.88 14.95
CA ALA A 213 -14.61 18.89 15.99
C ALA A 213 -15.86 19.77 15.79
N GLN A 214 -16.19 20.14 14.56
CA GLN A 214 -17.40 20.89 14.24
C GLN A 214 -18.67 20.10 14.57
N LEU A 215 -18.72 18.82 14.19
CA LEU A 215 -19.85 17.94 14.45
C LEU A 215 -20.09 17.68 15.94
N THR A 216 -19.01 17.59 16.73
CA THR A 216 -19.12 17.39 18.18
C THR A 216 -19.45 18.66 18.96
N SER A 217 -19.35 19.83 18.33
CA SER A 217 -19.65 21.13 18.95
C SER A 217 -21.04 21.64 18.62
N ALA A 218 -21.76 20.98 17.70
CA ALA A 218 -23.10 21.37 17.22
C ALA A 218 -24.19 20.67 18.03
#